data_a73d91a8e6fdd72f876fd4962254a796
#
_entry.id   a73d91a8e6fdd72f876fd4962254a796
#
_cell.length_a   1.000
_cell.length_b   1.000
_cell.length_c   1.000
_cell.angle_alpha   90.00
_cell.angle_beta   90.00
_cell.angle_gamma   90.00
#
_symmetry.space_group_name_H-M   'P 1'
#
loop_
_entity.id
_entity.type
_entity.pdbx_description
1 polymer ?
#
loop_
_entity_poly.entity_id
_entity_poly.type
_entity_poly.pdbx_seq_one_letter_code
_entity_poly.pdbx_strand_id
1 'polypeptide(L)'
;MSKPKVFEKPTGVKDYLPEAVAKLRTIETNVLQCMERWGYREIMTPTLEFYDTVGVASSTEDRKLFKLLDRNGTTLVMRSDITAPIARVVASLLKEEAFPIRLSYHANVFRAFEAEAGRDAEFFQTGVELVGDASSESDAEVIALAIASLQAAGVKEFKIALGHVGFLTGLFDETLNNRSEAQQALKECLLNRDYVGYRDTIRSLDLAPEVQKELEGILRLRGGQEICDQAKQVTKDPTAQQSITHLCEVWDVLKAYGVSEHVLIDLTMIGDFSYYTGMTFEGYAADLGFPVCSGGRYDNLLTQFGRPAPATGFALKTNRILEVVSKQPTQAPERLLITYTAASRAEAFAKAKELRSGEGVMVETRLTPDGKIEAVRSGDASFRVNGVTYKDIIQLG
;
A
#
# COMPACT_ATOMS: atom_id res chain seq x y z
N MET A 1 -24.29 -25.43 -5.04
CA MET A 1 -23.45 -24.79 -4.01
C MET A 1 -24.02 -25.13 -2.65
N SER A 2 -23.19 -25.61 -1.71
CA SER A 2 -23.59 -25.83 -0.31
C SER A 2 -23.83 -24.49 0.37
N LYS A 3 -24.79 -24.42 1.30
CA LYS A 3 -24.97 -23.22 2.13
C LYS A 3 -23.72 -23.02 3.01
N PRO A 4 -23.25 -21.77 3.22
CA PRO A 4 -22.15 -21.50 4.15
C PRO A 4 -22.48 -22.04 5.55
N LYS A 5 -21.48 -22.56 6.26
CA LYS A 5 -21.62 -22.92 7.68
C LYS A 5 -21.72 -21.66 8.52
N VAL A 6 -22.29 -21.78 9.74
CA VAL A 6 -22.59 -20.64 10.63
C VAL A 6 -21.37 -19.75 10.92
N PHE A 7 -20.16 -20.32 10.91
CA PHE A 7 -18.91 -19.62 11.21
C PHE A 7 -18.04 -19.32 9.97
N GLU A 8 -18.53 -19.64 8.76
CA GLU A 8 -17.81 -19.36 7.54
C GLU A 8 -17.99 -17.89 7.15
N LYS A 9 -16.91 -17.30 6.70
CA LYS A 9 -16.85 -15.96 6.09
C LYS A 9 -16.56 -16.07 4.60
N PRO A 10 -16.86 -15.03 3.79
CA PRO A 10 -16.52 -15.04 2.37
C PRO A 10 -15.02 -15.25 2.15
N THR A 11 -14.66 -15.86 1.02
CA THR A 11 -13.26 -16.08 0.66
C THR A 11 -12.52 -14.75 0.50
N GLY A 12 -11.31 -14.65 1.05
CA GLY A 12 -10.47 -13.46 0.93
C GLY A 12 -10.78 -12.34 1.92
N VAL A 13 -11.71 -12.54 2.88
CA VAL A 13 -11.91 -11.59 4.00
C VAL A 13 -11.43 -12.19 5.32
N LYS A 14 -10.99 -11.33 6.23
CA LYS A 14 -10.39 -11.73 7.51
C LYS A 14 -11.04 -11.02 8.70
N ASP A 15 -11.18 -11.75 9.83
CA ASP A 15 -11.43 -11.12 11.11
C ASP A 15 -10.09 -10.76 11.76
N TYR A 16 -9.99 -9.55 12.29
CA TYR A 16 -8.82 -9.13 13.04
C TYR A 16 -9.10 -9.15 14.52
N LEU A 17 -8.36 -9.95 15.27
CA LEU A 17 -8.46 -10.04 16.72
C LEU A 17 -7.84 -8.80 17.39
N PRO A 18 -8.15 -8.51 18.67
CA PRO A 18 -7.78 -7.27 19.35
C PRO A 18 -6.30 -6.89 19.24
N GLU A 19 -5.40 -7.87 19.34
CA GLU A 19 -3.95 -7.64 19.23
C GLU A 19 -3.56 -7.16 17.82
N ALA A 20 -4.10 -7.80 16.78
CA ALA A 20 -3.85 -7.42 15.39
C ALA A 20 -4.45 -6.04 15.08
N VAL A 21 -5.64 -5.74 15.62
CA VAL A 21 -6.27 -4.41 15.49
C VAL A 21 -5.41 -3.34 16.15
N ALA A 22 -4.88 -3.58 17.35
CA ALA A 22 -4.00 -2.62 18.02
C ALA A 22 -2.76 -2.29 17.18
N LYS A 23 -2.12 -3.32 16.58
CA LYS A 23 -0.98 -3.14 15.68
C LYS A 23 -1.36 -2.39 14.41
N LEU A 24 -2.51 -2.71 13.79
CA LEU A 24 -3.02 -1.99 12.62
C LEU A 24 -3.23 -0.50 12.91
N ARG A 25 -3.84 -0.16 14.05
CA ARG A 25 -4.06 1.22 14.47
C ARG A 25 -2.75 1.97 14.73
N THR A 26 -1.75 1.29 15.28
CA THR A 26 -0.42 1.89 15.46
C THR A 26 0.24 2.20 14.11
N ILE A 27 0.20 1.25 13.16
CA ILE A 27 0.71 1.46 11.80
C ILE A 27 -0.01 2.64 11.14
N GLU A 28 -1.35 2.62 11.15
CA GLU A 28 -2.20 3.67 10.58
C GLU A 28 -1.83 5.06 11.13
N THR A 29 -1.81 5.18 12.47
CA THR A 29 -1.51 6.46 13.14
C THR A 29 -0.13 6.97 12.78
N ASN A 30 0.89 6.13 12.86
CA ASN A 30 2.27 6.52 12.59
C ASN A 30 2.46 6.97 11.13
N VAL A 31 1.86 6.24 10.20
CA VAL A 31 1.95 6.53 8.76
C VAL A 31 1.22 7.82 8.41
N LEU A 32 -0.02 8.02 8.87
CA LEU A 32 -0.78 9.24 8.61
C LEU A 32 -0.11 10.47 9.23
N GLN A 33 0.42 10.37 10.44
CA GLN A 33 1.22 11.45 11.05
C GLN A 33 2.52 11.74 10.29
N CYS A 34 3.14 10.72 9.68
CA CYS A 34 4.28 10.93 8.81
C CYS A 34 3.86 11.74 7.57
N MET A 35 2.80 11.35 6.88
CA MET A 35 2.27 12.04 5.70
C MET A 35 1.83 13.48 5.99
N GLU A 36 1.18 13.73 7.14
CA GLU A 36 0.79 15.06 7.59
C GLU A 36 2.01 15.99 7.73
N ARG A 37 3.11 15.48 8.30
CA ARG A 37 4.37 16.25 8.43
C ARG A 37 5.03 16.62 7.09
N TRP A 38 4.66 15.90 6.01
CA TRP A 38 5.07 16.22 4.63
C TRP A 38 4.07 17.16 3.93
N GLY A 39 3.04 17.64 4.63
CA GLY A 39 2.05 18.57 4.10
C GLY A 39 0.89 17.90 3.35
N TYR A 40 0.71 16.60 3.48
CA TYR A 40 -0.44 15.88 2.91
C TYR A 40 -1.63 15.96 3.85
N ARG A 41 -2.80 16.33 3.31
CA ARG A 41 -4.06 16.46 4.06
C ARG A 41 -4.89 15.20 3.87
N GLU A 42 -5.37 14.63 4.97
CA GLU A 42 -6.18 13.42 4.90
C GLU A 42 -7.56 13.69 4.28
N ILE A 43 -7.99 12.76 3.42
CA ILE A 43 -9.32 12.74 2.80
C ILE A 43 -9.96 11.37 2.95
N MET A 44 -11.29 11.35 3.11
CA MET A 44 -12.10 10.14 3.07
C MET A 44 -13.06 10.19 1.89
N THR A 45 -13.11 9.11 1.10
CA THR A 45 -14.06 8.92 0.00
C THR A 45 -15.05 7.80 0.35
N PRO A 46 -16.24 7.76 -0.27
CA PRO A 46 -17.20 6.70 -0.04
C PRO A 46 -16.67 5.31 -0.40
N THR A 47 -17.16 4.28 0.28
CA THR A 47 -16.86 2.88 -0.06
C THR A 47 -17.57 2.44 -1.35
N LEU A 48 -18.77 2.98 -1.60
CA LEU A 48 -19.57 2.72 -2.80
C LEU A 48 -19.43 3.88 -3.78
N GLU A 49 -19.14 3.56 -5.03
CA GLU A 49 -19.01 4.51 -6.13
C GLU A 49 -19.83 4.04 -7.33
N PHE A 50 -20.15 4.95 -8.26
CA PHE A 50 -20.81 4.57 -9.49
C PHE A 50 -19.84 3.85 -10.42
N TYR A 51 -20.29 2.72 -11.00
CA TYR A 51 -19.50 1.96 -11.96
C TYR A 51 -19.12 2.79 -13.19
N ASP A 52 -20.08 3.52 -13.76
CA ASP A 52 -19.91 4.28 -15.02
C ASP A 52 -18.95 5.49 -14.88
N THR A 53 -18.51 5.81 -13.66
CA THR A 53 -17.56 6.89 -13.39
C THR A 53 -16.28 6.33 -12.78
N VAL A 54 -16.28 6.10 -11.47
CA VAL A 54 -15.09 5.63 -10.74
C VAL A 54 -14.74 4.18 -11.07
N GLY A 55 -15.75 3.32 -11.31
CA GLY A 55 -15.49 1.91 -11.66
C GLY A 55 -14.71 1.76 -12.98
N VAL A 56 -15.12 2.50 -14.00
CA VAL A 56 -14.45 2.50 -15.32
C VAL A 56 -13.08 3.18 -15.28
N ALA A 57 -12.91 4.20 -14.42
CA ALA A 57 -11.66 4.93 -14.25
C ALA A 57 -10.63 4.19 -13.40
N SER A 58 -11.03 3.14 -12.66
CA SER A 58 -10.13 2.35 -11.83
C SER A 58 -9.10 1.58 -12.65
N SER A 59 -7.89 1.46 -12.13
CA SER A 59 -6.85 0.58 -12.68
C SER A 59 -7.15 -0.92 -12.52
N THR A 60 -8.20 -1.27 -11.79
CA THR A 60 -8.56 -2.66 -11.52
C THR A 60 -9.36 -3.25 -12.69
N GLU A 61 -8.95 -4.39 -13.21
CA GLU A 61 -9.68 -5.12 -14.26
C GLU A 61 -11.15 -5.30 -13.89
N ASP A 62 -12.06 -5.10 -14.83
CA ASP A 62 -13.50 -5.14 -14.65
C ASP A 62 -14.01 -6.42 -13.95
N ARG A 63 -13.44 -7.57 -14.27
CA ARG A 63 -13.77 -8.87 -13.64
C ARG A 63 -13.40 -8.96 -12.16
N LYS A 64 -12.53 -8.08 -11.69
CA LYS A 64 -12.08 -8.01 -10.29
C LYS A 64 -12.86 -6.99 -9.45
N LEU A 65 -13.84 -6.30 -10.03
CA LEU A 65 -14.69 -5.35 -9.33
C LEU A 65 -15.86 -6.06 -8.63
N PHE A 66 -16.11 -5.74 -7.37
CA PHE A 66 -17.35 -6.10 -6.70
C PHE A 66 -18.46 -5.14 -7.12
N LYS A 67 -19.41 -5.63 -7.94
CA LYS A 67 -20.53 -4.86 -8.48
C LYS A 67 -21.82 -5.15 -7.73
N LEU A 68 -22.61 -4.10 -7.48
CA LEU A 68 -23.90 -4.17 -6.80
C LEU A 68 -24.92 -3.35 -7.60
N LEU A 69 -26.20 -3.64 -7.41
CA LEU A 69 -27.29 -2.83 -7.95
C LEU A 69 -27.95 -2.06 -6.79
N ASP A 70 -28.18 -0.77 -7.01
CA ASP A 70 -29.02 0.03 -6.11
C ASP A 70 -30.50 -0.29 -6.35
N ARG A 71 -31.38 0.36 -5.58
CA ARG A 71 -32.85 0.18 -5.71
C ARG A 71 -33.43 0.65 -7.05
N ASN A 72 -32.70 1.50 -7.76
CA ASN A 72 -33.11 2.07 -9.05
C ASN A 72 -32.53 1.27 -10.23
N GLY A 73 -31.75 0.23 -9.96
CA GLY A 73 -31.06 -0.57 -10.98
C GLY A 73 -29.73 0.04 -11.46
N THR A 74 -29.21 1.07 -10.78
CA THR A 74 -27.90 1.66 -11.11
C THR A 74 -26.78 0.74 -10.62
N THR A 75 -25.79 0.52 -11.46
CA THR A 75 -24.63 -0.28 -11.07
C THR A 75 -23.67 0.53 -10.20
N LEU A 76 -23.43 0.02 -9.00
CA LEU A 76 -22.44 0.51 -8.06
C LEU A 76 -21.26 -0.46 -8.00
N VAL A 77 -20.11 0.04 -7.56
CA VAL A 77 -18.92 -0.76 -7.23
C VAL A 77 -18.48 -0.50 -5.81
N MET A 78 -17.98 -1.52 -5.13
CA MET A 78 -17.12 -1.31 -3.98
C MET A 78 -15.75 -0.86 -4.51
N ARG A 79 -15.24 0.27 -4.00
CA ARG A 79 -13.97 0.84 -4.48
C ARG A 79 -12.84 -0.20 -4.45
N SER A 80 -12.15 -0.34 -5.56
CA SER A 80 -11.02 -1.26 -5.71
C SER A 80 -9.65 -0.60 -5.53
N ASP A 81 -9.64 0.72 -5.53
CA ASP A 81 -8.52 1.63 -5.21
C ASP A 81 -9.08 2.94 -4.64
N ILE A 82 -8.20 3.84 -4.20
CA ILE A 82 -8.58 5.15 -3.68
C ILE A 82 -8.23 6.27 -4.67
N THR A 83 -7.37 6.01 -5.62
CA THR A 83 -6.87 7.01 -6.58
C THR A 83 -7.98 7.55 -7.48
N ALA A 84 -8.82 6.67 -8.07
CA ALA A 84 -9.94 7.10 -8.90
C ALA A 84 -11.01 7.89 -8.13
N PRO A 85 -11.44 7.49 -6.91
CA PRO A 85 -12.25 8.34 -6.02
C PRO A 85 -11.63 9.71 -5.71
N ILE A 86 -10.32 9.78 -5.44
CA ILE A 86 -9.63 11.05 -5.19
C ILE A 86 -9.62 11.92 -6.45
N ALA A 87 -9.32 11.35 -7.63
CA ALA A 87 -9.37 12.09 -8.89
C ALA A 87 -10.75 12.72 -9.14
N ARG A 88 -11.84 12.00 -8.85
CA ARG A 88 -13.21 12.52 -8.87
C ARG A 88 -13.39 13.70 -7.92
N VAL A 89 -12.89 13.61 -6.68
CA VAL A 89 -12.98 14.71 -5.69
C VAL A 89 -12.17 15.92 -6.12
N VAL A 90 -10.94 15.72 -6.61
CA VAL A 90 -10.07 16.81 -7.11
C VAL A 90 -10.73 17.53 -8.28
N ALA A 91 -11.37 16.81 -9.19
CA ALA A 91 -12.04 17.40 -10.34
C ALA A 91 -13.39 18.08 -9.99
N SER A 92 -14.02 17.73 -8.89
CA SER A 92 -15.34 18.25 -8.48
C SER A 92 -15.27 19.20 -7.29
N LEU A 93 -15.04 18.65 -6.10
CA LEU A 93 -15.11 19.42 -4.84
C LEU A 93 -13.89 20.33 -4.62
N LEU A 94 -12.72 19.95 -5.14
CA LEU A 94 -11.48 20.74 -5.03
C LEU A 94 -11.12 21.48 -6.33
N LYS A 95 -12.07 21.66 -7.26
CA LYS A 95 -11.82 22.25 -8.59
C LYS A 95 -11.19 23.63 -8.55
N GLU A 96 -11.46 24.42 -7.52
CA GLU A 96 -10.95 25.78 -7.34
C GLU A 96 -9.60 25.80 -6.56
N GLU A 97 -9.15 24.69 -6.02
CA GLU A 97 -7.85 24.66 -5.34
C GLU A 97 -6.69 24.78 -6.34
N ALA A 98 -5.69 25.56 -5.97
CA ALA A 98 -4.47 25.71 -6.76
C ALA A 98 -3.61 24.45 -6.68
N PHE A 99 -2.97 24.09 -7.80
CA PHE A 99 -1.96 23.02 -7.81
C PHE A 99 -0.62 23.48 -7.22
N PRO A 100 0.20 22.60 -6.65
CA PRO A 100 -0.07 21.16 -6.45
C PRO A 100 -0.97 20.89 -5.24
N ILE A 101 -1.82 19.88 -5.36
CA ILE A 101 -2.69 19.39 -4.30
C ILE A 101 -2.08 18.11 -3.71
N ARG A 102 -1.91 18.07 -2.38
CA ARG A 102 -1.35 16.93 -1.64
C ARG A 102 -2.42 16.31 -0.75
N LEU A 103 -2.81 15.08 -1.03
CA LEU A 103 -3.83 14.34 -0.29
C LEU A 103 -3.27 13.01 0.22
N SER A 104 -3.64 12.65 1.46
CA SER A 104 -3.37 11.34 2.05
C SER A 104 -4.69 10.63 2.37
N TYR A 105 -4.63 9.30 2.52
CA TYR A 105 -5.80 8.50 2.84
C TYR A 105 -5.44 7.23 3.59
N HIS A 106 -6.41 6.73 4.37
CA HIS A 106 -6.42 5.36 4.90
C HIS A 106 -7.80 4.77 4.68
N ALA A 107 -7.88 3.65 3.96
CA ALA A 107 -9.17 3.02 3.69
C ALA A 107 -9.03 1.54 3.29
N ASN A 108 -10.09 0.78 3.49
CA ASN A 108 -10.21 -0.54 2.90
C ASN A 108 -10.63 -0.45 1.42
N VAL A 109 -10.12 -1.38 0.64
CA VAL A 109 -10.43 -1.58 -0.78
C VAL A 109 -10.81 -3.03 -1.04
N PHE A 110 -11.53 -3.27 -2.12
CA PHE A 110 -12.19 -4.55 -2.39
C PHE A 110 -11.87 -5.03 -3.80
N ARG A 111 -11.30 -6.24 -3.94
CA ARG A 111 -11.02 -6.85 -5.23
C ARG A 111 -11.45 -8.30 -5.23
N ALA A 112 -12.31 -8.66 -6.16
CA ALA A 112 -12.68 -10.06 -6.38
C ALA A 112 -11.48 -10.80 -6.99
N PHE A 113 -11.05 -11.87 -6.36
CA PHE A 113 -10.04 -12.77 -6.89
C PHE A 113 -10.69 -14.11 -7.20
N GLU A 114 -10.29 -14.73 -8.31
CA GLU A 114 -10.44 -16.17 -8.46
C GLU A 114 -9.66 -16.84 -7.33
N ALA A 115 -10.09 -18.03 -6.88
CA ALA A 115 -9.63 -18.69 -5.65
C ALA A 115 -8.12 -19.03 -5.64
N GLU A 116 -7.27 -18.01 -5.75
CA GLU A 116 -5.82 -18.13 -5.55
C GLU A 116 -5.50 -18.00 -4.06
N ALA A 117 -4.82 -19.00 -3.53
CA ALA A 117 -4.40 -19.03 -2.15
C ALA A 117 -3.55 -17.78 -1.80
N GLY A 118 -3.91 -17.09 -0.72
CA GLY A 118 -3.11 -16.00 -0.14
C GLY A 118 -3.41 -14.59 -0.62
N ARG A 119 -4.46 -14.35 -1.43
CA ARG A 119 -4.90 -12.99 -1.79
C ARG A 119 -6.12 -12.57 -0.97
N ASP A 120 -6.06 -11.36 -0.39
CA ASP A 120 -7.17 -10.76 0.34
C ASP A 120 -8.12 -10.08 -0.64
N ALA A 121 -9.44 -10.35 -0.52
CA ALA A 121 -10.48 -9.66 -1.27
C ALA A 121 -10.82 -8.30 -0.65
N GLU A 122 -10.58 -8.15 0.65
CA GLU A 122 -10.66 -6.90 1.41
C GLU A 122 -9.33 -6.65 2.10
N PHE A 123 -8.75 -5.47 1.89
CA PHE A 123 -7.48 -5.08 2.51
C PHE A 123 -7.38 -3.57 2.68
N PHE A 124 -6.53 -3.14 3.63
CA PHE A 124 -6.31 -1.72 3.90
C PHE A 124 -5.19 -1.15 3.04
N GLN A 125 -5.47 0.02 2.48
CA GLN A 125 -4.47 0.88 1.82
C GLN A 125 -4.33 2.18 2.59
N THR A 126 -3.07 2.60 2.81
CA THR A 126 -2.72 3.94 3.30
C THR A 126 -1.78 4.55 2.27
N GLY A 127 -2.11 5.73 1.77
CA GLY A 127 -1.32 6.28 0.67
C GLY A 127 -1.48 7.77 0.49
N VAL A 128 -0.86 8.28 -0.56
CA VAL A 128 -0.90 9.68 -0.95
C VAL A 128 -1.11 9.83 -2.45
N GLU A 129 -1.70 10.98 -2.82
CA GLU A 129 -1.80 11.45 -4.19
C GLU A 129 -1.31 12.91 -4.25
N LEU A 130 -0.34 13.18 -5.11
CA LEU A 130 0.18 14.51 -5.44
C LEU A 130 -0.31 14.85 -6.85
N VAL A 131 -1.12 15.88 -6.96
CA VAL A 131 -1.79 16.26 -8.20
C VAL A 131 -1.38 17.66 -8.63
N GLY A 132 -1.04 17.82 -9.92
CA GLY A 132 -0.75 19.10 -10.52
C GLY A 132 0.73 19.47 -10.61
N ASP A 133 1.64 18.49 -10.45
CA ASP A 133 3.08 18.68 -10.62
C ASP A 133 3.66 17.56 -11.50
N ALA A 134 4.33 17.94 -12.60
CA ALA A 134 4.92 17.01 -13.57
C ALA A 134 6.45 16.85 -13.40
N SER A 135 7.04 17.47 -12.38
CA SER A 135 8.49 17.50 -12.17
C SER A 135 9.04 16.16 -11.64
N SER A 136 10.33 15.94 -11.84
CA SER A 136 11.09 14.84 -11.23
C SER A 136 11.14 14.97 -9.70
N GLU A 137 11.07 16.20 -9.18
CA GLU A 137 10.99 16.49 -7.76
C GLU A 137 9.72 15.94 -7.14
N SER A 138 8.57 16.05 -7.81
CA SER A 138 7.30 15.52 -7.30
C SER A 138 7.29 13.99 -7.23
N ASP A 139 7.88 13.32 -8.22
CA ASP A 139 8.04 11.86 -8.20
C ASP A 139 8.99 11.42 -7.10
N ALA A 140 10.11 12.12 -6.93
CA ALA A 140 11.07 11.84 -5.87
C ALA A 140 10.49 12.12 -4.47
N GLU A 141 9.69 13.20 -4.30
CA GLU A 141 8.95 13.49 -3.06
C GLU A 141 8.07 12.32 -2.66
N VAL A 142 7.28 11.79 -3.60
CA VAL A 142 6.35 10.67 -3.37
C VAL A 142 7.10 9.39 -2.99
N ILE A 143 8.24 9.09 -3.64
CA ILE A 143 9.08 7.93 -3.28
C ILE A 143 9.74 8.12 -1.92
N ALA A 144 10.31 9.29 -1.64
CA ALA A 144 10.94 9.59 -0.36
C ALA A 144 9.92 9.50 0.79
N LEU A 145 8.69 9.96 0.56
CA LEU A 145 7.59 9.83 1.51
C LEU A 145 7.14 8.37 1.68
N ALA A 146 7.14 7.56 0.61
CA ALA A 146 6.88 6.11 0.73
C ALA A 146 7.92 5.42 1.61
N ILE A 147 9.21 5.76 1.46
CA ILE A 147 10.30 5.28 2.32
C ILE A 147 10.07 5.70 3.78
N ALA A 148 9.83 6.99 4.02
CA ALA A 148 9.57 7.51 5.36
C ALA A 148 8.33 6.86 6.00
N SER A 149 7.29 6.61 5.22
CA SER A 149 6.06 5.94 5.67
C SER A 149 6.29 4.47 6.04
N LEU A 150 7.09 3.73 5.27
CA LEU A 150 7.48 2.34 5.61
C LEU A 150 8.31 2.30 6.91
N GLN A 151 9.23 3.25 7.09
CA GLN A 151 10.00 3.39 8.32
C GLN A 151 9.09 3.73 9.52
N ALA A 152 8.16 4.67 9.35
CA ALA A 152 7.17 5.05 10.37
C ALA A 152 6.24 3.88 10.74
N ALA A 153 5.91 3.01 9.76
CA ALA A 153 5.16 1.77 9.99
C ALA A 153 5.95 0.70 10.75
N GLY A 154 7.26 0.89 10.96
CA GLY A 154 8.15 -0.05 11.65
C GLY A 154 8.80 -1.10 10.75
N VAL A 155 8.74 -0.96 9.42
CA VAL A 155 9.45 -1.84 8.49
C VAL A 155 10.92 -1.48 8.48
N LYS A 156 11.81 -2.40 8.87
CA LYS A 156 13.25 -2.13 9.05
C LYS A 156 14.07 -2.38 7.79
N GLU A 157 13.81 -3.51 7.14
CA GLU A 157 14.57 -3.95 5.97
C GLU A 157 13.66 -3.99 4.74
N PHE A 158 13.89 -3.08 3.82
CA PHE A 158 13.13 -3.00 2.58
C PHE A 158 13.93 -2.30 1.48
N LYS A 159 13.53 -2.52 0.24
CA LYS A 159 14.02 -1.82 -0.95
C LYS A 159 12.86 -1.37 -1.80
N ILE A 160 13.03 -0.24 -2.48
CA ILE A 160 12.11 0.26 -3.50
C ILE A 160 12.77 0.10 -4.86
N ALA A 161 12.13 -0.66 -5.74
CA ALA A 161 12.53 -0.79 -7.13
C ALA A 161 11.84 0.30 -7.96
N LEU A 162 12.59 0.99 -8.81
CA LEU A 162 12.11 2.02 -9.73
C LEU A 162 12.16 1.52 -11.16
N GLY A 163 11.08 1.72 -11.92
CA GLY A 163 11.00 1.52 -13.35
C GLY A 163 10.38 2.71 -14.05
N HIS A 164 10.27 2.65 -15.36
CA HIS A 164 9.63 3.69 -16.16
C HIS A 164 8.92 3.09 -17.37
N VAL A 165 7.61 3.31 -17.48
CA VAL A 165 6.78 2.74 -18.56
C VAL A 165 7.29 3.16 -19.94
N GLY A 166 7.67 4.42 -20.11
CA GLY A 166 8.13 4.98 -21.38
C GLY A 166 9.45 4.35 -21.89
N PHE A 167 10.31 3.83 -20.99
CA PHE A 167 11.54 3.14 -21.41
C PHE A 167 11.22 1.89 -22.23
N LEU A 168 10.39 0.99 -21.68
CA LEU A 168 10.02 -0.23 -22.38
C LEU A 168 9.15 0.01 -23.60
N THR A 169 8.27 1.03 -23.54
CA THR A 169 7.45 1.42 -24.69
C THR A 169 8.34 1.85 -25.84
N GLY A 170 9.25 2.80 -25.64
CA GLY A 170 10.14 3.27 -26.70
C GLY A 170 11.07 2.16 -27.21
N LEU A 171 11.65 1.35 -26.33
CA LEU A 171 12.51 0.23 -26.75
C LEU A 171 11.72 -0.78 -27.61
N PHE A 172 10.50 -1.13 -27.24
CA PHE A 172 9.70 -2.08 -28.00
C PHE A 172 9.19 -1.47 -29.32
N ASP A 173 8.90 -0.19 -29.35
CA ASP A 173 8.52 0.50 -30.59
C ASP A 173 9.70 0.60 -31.58
N GLU A 174 10.92 0.82 -31.08
CA GLU A 174 12.15 0.80 -31.89
C GLU A 174 12.47 -0.59 -32.43
N THR A 175 12.42 -1.61 -31.55
CA THR A 175 12.95 -2.96 -31.85
C THR A 175 11.90 -3.91 -32.45
N LEU A 176 10.63 -3.70 -32.16
CA LEU A 176 9.52 -4.58 -32.53
C LEU A 176 8.41 -3.83 -33.29
N ASN A 177 8.80 -2.86 -34.10
CA ASN A 177 7.86 -2.05 -34.88
C ASN A 177 6.89 -2.94 -35.69
N ASN A 178 5.59 -2.66 -35.59
CA ASN A 178 4.49 -3.43 -36.20
C ASN A 178 4.33 -4.88 -35.74
N ARG A 179 4.94 -5.29 -34.61
CA ARG A 179 4.79 -6.64 -34.02
C ARG A 179 4.03 -6.56 -32.67
N SER A 180 2.83 -6.00 -32.67
CA SER A 180 2.03 -5.76 -31.44
C SER A 180 1.81 -7.00 -30.57
N GLU A 181 1.60 -8.17 -31.20
CA GLU A 181 1.45 -9.44 -30.47
C GLU A 181 2.74 -9.82 -29.73
N ALA A 182 3.90 -9.64 -30.37
CA ALA A 182 5.18 -9.92 -29.74
C ALA A 182 5.48 -8.94 -28.59
N GLN A 183 5.20 -7.65 -28.78
CA GLN A 183 5.31 -6.66 -27.70
C GLN A 183 4.42 -7.04 -26.52
N GLN A 184 3.18 -7.43 -26.75
CA GLN A 184 2.25 -7.83 -25.70
C GLN A 184 2.75 -9.09 -24.97
N ALA A 185 3.19 -10.13 -25.70
CA ALA A 185 3.72 -11.35 -25.10
C ALA A 185 4.96 -11.07 -24.22
N LEU A 186 5.89 -10.21 -24.67
CA LEU A 186 7.06 -9.84 -23.89
C LEU A 186 6.66 -9.01 -22.63
N LYS A 187 5.68 -8.10 -22.75
CA LYS A 187 5.13 -7.37 -21.61
C LYS A 187 4.51 -8.32 -20.58
N GLU A 188 3.75 -9.31 -21.02
CA GLU A 188 3.15 -10.33 -20.14
C GLU A 188 4.22 -11.16 -19.41
N CYS A 189 5.28 -11.59 -20.13
CA CYS A 189 6.40 -12.26 -19.49
C CYS A 189 7.04 -11.42 -18.39
N LEU A 190 7.32 -10.14 -18.66
CA LEU A 190 7.93 -9.25 -17.64
C LEU A 190 6.96 -9.01 -16.47
N LEU A 191 5.66 -8.79 -16.72
CA LEU A 191 4.64 -8.59 -15.69
C LEU A 191 4.54 -9.79 -14.74
N ASN A 192 4.65 -11.00 -15.30
CA ASN A 192 4.64 -12.26 -14.55
C ASN A 192 6.02 -12.67 -14.01
N ARG A 193 7.07 -11.85 -14.28
CA ARG A 193 8.47 -12.16 -13.94
C ARG A 193 8.95 -13.48 -14.53
N ASP A 194 8.38 -13.88 -15.65
CA ASP A 194 8.80 -15.05 -16.43
C ASP A 194 9.95 -14.68 -17.36
N TYR A 195 11.15 -14.56 -16.81
CA TYR A 195 12.36 -14.22 -17.56
C TYR A 195 12.82 -15.35 -18.49
N VAL A 196 12.38 -16.58 -18.26
CA VAL A 196 12.64 -17.71 -19.16
C VAL A 196 11.75 -17.58 -20.39
N GLY A 197 10.44 -17.47 -20.20
CA GLY A 197 9.48 -17.22 -21.27
C GLY A 197 9.79 -15.97 -22.09
N TYR A 198 10.29 -14.90 -21.45
CA TYR A 198 10.76 -13.68 -22.12
C TYR A 198 11.87 -13.99 -23.13
N ARG A 199 12.91 -14.71 -22.73
CA ARG A 199 14.03 -15.10 -23.62
C ARG A 199 13.57 -16.06 -24.71
N ASP A 200 12.73 -17.03 -24.40
CA ASP A 200 12.23 -17.98 -25.37
C ASP A 200 11.33 -17.30 -26.42
N THR A 201 10.54 -16.33 -25.99
CA THR A 201 9.74 -15.48 -26.90
C THR A 201 10.68 -14.70 -27.84
N ILE A 202 11.72 -14.03 -27.35
CA ILE A 202 12.67 -13.29 -28.20
C ILE A 202 13.34 -14.23 -29.21
N ARG A 203 13.75 -15.42 -28.83
CA ARG A 203 14.39 -16.41 -29.71
C ARG A 203 13.45 -16.96 -30.77
N SER A 204 12.16 -17.02 -30.48
CA SER A 204 11.13 -17.46 -31.45
C SER A 204 10.83 -16.40 -32.51
N LEU A 205 11.19 -15.13 -32.27
CA LEU A 205 11.03 -14.05 -33.22
C LEU A 205 12.22 -14.03 -34.17
N ASP A 206 11.95 -13.90 -35.47
CA ASP A 206 12.99 -13.71 -36.49
C ASP A 206 13.52 -12.27 -36.42
N LEU A 207 14.43 -12.02 -35.48
CA LEU A 207 15.04 -10.72 -35.20
C LEU A 207 16.55 -10.77 -35.52
N ALA A 208 17.11 -9.62 -35.93
CA ALA A 208 18.54 -9.48 -36.06
C ALA A 208 19.24 -9.77 -34.72
N PRO A 209 20.45 -10.40 -34.74
CA PRO A 209 21.18 -10.78 -33.51
C PRO A 209 21.43 -9.60 -32.56
N GLU A 210 21.65 -8.40 -33.11
CA GLU A 210 21.85 -7.16 -32.36
C GLU A 210 20.58 -6.80 -31.55
N VAL A 211 19.40 -6.87 -32.17
CA VAL A 211 18.10 -6.58 -31.56
C VAL A 211 17.78 -7.62 -30.48
N GLN A 212 18.05 -8.91 -30.74
CA GLN A 212 17.90 -9.94 -29.71
C GLN A 212 18.76 -9.65 -28.48
N LYS A 213 20.01 -9.23 -28.72
CA LYS A 213 20.95 -8.89 -27.63
C LYS A 213 20.49 -7.67 -26.83
N GLU A 214 19.94 -6.65 -27.51
CA GLU A 214 19.37 -5.45 -26.85
C GLU A 214 18.18 -5.83 -25.96
N LEU A 215 17.20 -6.57 -26.50
CA LEU A 215 16.02 -7.02 -25.74
C LEU A 215 16.39 -7.93 -24.57
N GLU A 216 17.33 -8.89 -24.75
CA GLU A 216 17.81 -9.73 -23.62
C GLU A 216 18.63 -8.91 -22.62
N GLY A 217 19.28 -7.85 -23.07
CA GLY A 217 20.13 -6.98 -22.26
C GLY A 217 19.37 -6.27 -21.13
N ILE A 218 18.09 -5.94 -21.33
CA ILE A 218 17.29 -5.26 -20.30
C ILE A 218 17.18 -6.04 -19.00
N LEU A 219 17.24 -7.38 -19.06
CA LEU A 219 17.17 -8.24 -17.87
C LEU A 219 18.36 -8.03 -16.91
N ARG A 220 19.38 -7.30 -17.35
CA ARG A 220 20.58 -6.96 -16.55
C ARG A 220 20.57 -5.52 -16.06
N LEU A 221 19.61 -4.71 -16.51
CA LEU A 221 19.49 -3.30 -16.13
C LEU A 221 18.81 -3.17 -14.76
N ARG A 222 19.52 -3.64 -13.74
CA ARG A 222 19.11 -3.58 -12.35
C ARG A 222 20.31 -3.24 -11.45
N GLY A 223 20.17 -2.16 -10.66
CA GLY A 223 21.26 -1.71 -9.78
C GLY A 223 21.05 -0.30 -9.25
N GLY A 224 22.14 0.42 -9.02
CA GLY A 224 22.14 1.80 -8.55
C GLY A 224 22.18 2.82 -9.70
N GLN A 225 22.84 3.95 -9.45
CA GLN A 225 22.95 5.05 -10.42
C GLN A 225 23.63 4.65 -11.74
N GLU A 226 24.52 3.66 -11.71
CA GLU A 226 25.21 3.14 -12.89
C GLU A 226 24.27 2.62 -13.98
N ILE A 227 23.05 2.25 -13.63
CA ILE A 227 22.03 1.80 -14.60
C ILE A 227 21.59 2.94 -15.50
N CYS A 228 21.61 4.18 -15.02
CA CYS A 228 21.31 5.36 -15.84
C CYS A 228 22.19 5.45 -17.09
N ASP A 229 23.51 5.26 -16.93
CA ASP A 229 24.45 5.35 -18.05
C ASP A 229 24.37 4.11 -18.95
N GLN A 230 24.17 2.92 -18.36
CA GLN A 230 24.01 1.70 -19.14
C GLN A 230 22.73 1.73 -19.99
N ALA A 231 21.61 2.16 -19.42
CA ALA A 231 20.32 2.23 -20.10
C ALA A 231 20.34 3.20 -21.32
N LYS A 232 21.02 4.35 -21.20
CA LYS A 232 21.21 5.30 -22.31
C LYS A 232 21.91 4.70 -23.53
N GLN A 233 22.64 3.60 -23.37
CA GLN A 233 23.35 2.92 -24.45
C GLN A 233 22.51 1.82 -25.13
N VAL A 234 21.40 1.40 -24.51
CA VAL A 234 20.59 0.26 -24.99
C VAL A 234 19.67 0.66 -26.16
N THR A 235 19.14 1.87 -26.16
CA THR A 235 18.18 2.31 -27.17
C THR A 235 18.50 3.72 -27.61
N LYS A 236 18.10 4.08 -28.84
CA LYS A 236 18.18 5.44 -29.38
C LYS A 236 16.81 6.09 -29.50
N ASP A 237 15.75 5.37 -29.16
CA ASP A 237 14.40 5.90 -29.20
C ASP A 237 14.28 7.13 -28.30
N PRO A 238 13.72 8.26 -28.80
CA PRO A 238 13.62 9.50 -28.05
C PRO A 238 12.76 9.36 -26.77
N THR A 239 11.68 8.58 -26.81
CA THR A 239 10.78 8.36 -25.67
C THR A 239 11.50 7.60 -24.58
N ALA A 240 12.21 6.53 -24.94
CA ALA A 240 13.00 5.77 -23.99
C ALA A 240 14.15 6.61 -23.41
N GLN A 241 14.85 7.40 -24.21
CA GLN A 241 15.92 8.31 -23.75
C GLN A 241 15.40 9.38 -22.77
N GLN A 242 14.25 9.98 -23.08
CA GLN A 242 13.60 10.94 -22.18
C GLN A 242 13.20 10.26 -20.85
N SER A 243 12.67 9.06 -20.91
CA SER A 243 12.28 8.27 -19.74
C SER A 243 13.47 7.94 -18.83
N ILE A 244 14.62 7.58 -19.44
CA ILE A 244 15.85 7.33 -18.68
C ILE A 244 16.36 8.64 -18.07
N THR A 245 16.31 9.74 -18.79
CA THR A 245 16.74 11.05 -18.28
C THR A 245 15.91 11.44 -17.07
N HIS A 246 14.59 11.35 -17.15
CA HIS A 246 13.68 11.61 -16.04
C HIS A 246 13.96 10.70 -14.83
N LEU A 247 14.18 9.38 -15.06
CA LEU A 247 14.52 8.44 -13.99
C LEU A 247 15.83 8.81 -13.27
N CYS A 248 16.84 9.28 -14.03
CA CYS A 248 18.11 9.73 -13.47
C CYS A 248 17.96 11.02 -12.66
N GLU A 249 17.12 11.96 -13.10
CA GLU A 249 16.77 13.18 -12.34
C GLU A 249 16.09 12.81 -11.02
N VAL A 250 15.10 11.91 -11.05
CA VAL A 250 14.45 11.39 -9.84
C VAL A 250 15.48 10.76 -8.89
N TRP A 251 16.42 9.97 -9.42
CA TRP A 251 17.51 9.39 -8.62
C TRP A 251 18.37 10.45 -7.92
N ASP A 252 18.76 11.50 -8.65
CA ASP A 252 19.59 12.58 -8.08
C ASP A 252 18.85 13.34 -6.98
N VAL A 253 17.55 13.56 -7.13
CA VAL A 253 16.71 14.15 -6.06
C VAL A 253 16.60 13.21 -4.85
N LEU A 254 16.41 11.90 -5.07
CA LEU A 254 16.38 10.91 -3.97
C LEU A 254 17.72 10.83 -3.22
N LYS A 255 18.83 11.02 -3.93
CA LYS A 255 20.16 11.15 -3.31
C LYS A 255 20.27 12.41 -2.45
N ALA A 256 19.69 13.52 -2.90
CA ALA A 256 19.62 14.75 -2.11
C ALA A 256 18.73 14.61 -0.86
N TYR A 257 17.65 13.81 -0.93
CA TYR A 257 16.86 13.40 0.24
C TYR A 257 17.63 12.45 1.19
N GLY A 258 18.77 11.89 0.78
CA GLY A 258 19.54 10.94 1.59
C GLY A 258 18.95 9.56 1.70
N VAL A 259 18.06 9.16 0.76
CA VAL A 259 17.32 7.88 0.81
C VAL A 259 17.71 6.89 -0.30
N SER A 260 18.71 7.22 -1.11
CA SER A 260 19.14 6.38 -2.25
C SER A 260 19.58 4.97 -1.84
N GLU A 261 20.01 4.76 -0.59
CA GLU A 261 20.34 3.43 -0.08
C GLU A 261 19.12 2.49 -0.03
N HIS A 262 17.90 3.02 0.05
CA HIS A 262 16.67 2.22 0.01
C HIS A 262 16.18 1.93 -1.40
N VAL A 263 16.82 2.47 -2.43
CA VAL A 263 16.31 2.49 -3.79
C VAL A 263 17.21 1.67 -4.70
N LEU A 264 16.61 1.04 -5.70
CA LEU A 264 17.32 0.45 -6.85
C LEU A 264 16.52 0.73 -8.13
N ILE A 265 17.21 0.87 -9.24
CA ILE A 265 16.60 0.92 -10.57
C ILE A 265 16.41 -0.52 -11.05
N ASP A 266 15.25 -0.83 -11.60
CA ASP A 266 14.95 -2.11 -12.24
C ASP A 266 14.09 -1.85 -13.49
N LEU A 267 14.74 -1.79 -14.65
CA LEU A 267 14.06 -1.47 -15.91
C LEU A 267 13.25 -2.65 -16.49
N THR A 268 13.27 -3.80 -15.83
CA THR A 268 12.35 -4.92 -16.13
C THR A 268 11.04 -4.81 -15.37
N MET A 269 10.97 -3.91 -14.38
CA MET A 269 9.76 -3.70 -13.61
C MET A 269 8.71 -2.98 -14.44
N ILE A 270 7.60 -3.63 -14.63
CA ILE A 270 6.47 -3.13 -15.39
C ILE A 270 5.34 -2.80 -14.43
N GLY A 271 4.88 -1.54 -14.44
CA GLY A 271 3.57 -1.18 -13.95
C GLY A 271 2.50 -1.50 -14.99
N ASP A 272 1.24 -1.33 -14.62
CA ASP A 272 0.14 -1.41 -15.59
C ASP A 272 0.27 -0.30 -16.65
N PHE A 273 0.63 -0.69 -17.88
CA PHE A 273 0.81 0.25 -19.00
C PHE A 273 -0.46 1.02 -19.39
N SER A 274 -1.63 0.49 -19.04
CA SER A 274 -2.88 1.18 -19.30
C SER A 274 -3.16 2.32 -18.32
N TYR A 275 -2.53 2.28 -17.16
CA TYR A 275 -2.76 3.21 -16.06
C TYR A 275 -1.59 4.19 -15.86
N TYR A 276 -0.36 3.66 -15.73
CA TYR A 276 0.82 4.49 -15.50
C TYR A 276 1.33 5.13 -16.79
N THR A 277 1.74 6.40 -16.70
CA THR A 277 2.22 7.20 -17.81
C THR A 277 3.71 7.53 -17.76
N GLY A 278 4.35 7.26 -16.63
CA GLY A 278 5.73 7.64 -16.36
C GLY A 278 6.46 6.65 -15.46
N MET A 279 7.11 7.20 -14.44
CA MET A 279 7.81 6.41 -13.45
C MET A 279 6.85 5.50 -12.66
N THR A 280 7.31 4.30 -12.34
CA THR A 280 6.61 3.35 -11.46
C THR A 280 7.57 2.82 -10.40
N PHE A 281 7.03 2.42 -9.25
CA PHE A 281 7.84 1.82 -8.20
C PHE A 281 7.10 0.80 -7.35
N GLU A 282 7.84 -0.15 -6.82
CA GLU A 282 7.34 -1.15 -5.87
C GLU A 282 8.31 -1.30 -4.70
N GLY A 283 7.77 -1.32 -3.48
CA GLY A 283 8.52 -1.55 -2.25
C GLY A 283 8.41 -3.00 -1.77
N TYR A 284 9.53 -3.62 -1.48
CA TYR A 284 9.63 -5.01 -1.00
C TYR A 284 10.30 -5.05 0.35
N ALA A 285 9.62 -5.62 1.34
CA ALA A 285 10.21 -5.93 2.64
C ALA A 285 10.94 -7.28 2.59
N ALA A 286 12.01 -7.41 3.40
CA ALA A 286 12.66 -8.69 3.58
C ALA A 286 11.66 -9.75 4.08
N ASP A 287 11.88 -11.00 3.69
CA ASP A 287 11.04 -12.16 4.05
C ASP A 287 9.59 -12.13 3.54
N LEU A 288 9.23 -11.20 2.65
CA LEU A 288 7.91 -11.16 2.03
C LEU A 288 8.02 -11.20 0.50
N GLY A 289 7.45 -12.22 -0.12
CA GLY A 289 7.50 -12.42 -1.57
C GLY A 289 6.65 -11.46 -2.41
N PHE A 290 5.94 -10.51 -1.77
CA PHE A 290 5.01 -9.58 -2.40
C PHE A 290 5.30 -8.13 -2.01
N PRO A 291 5.03 -7.14 -2.89
CA PRO A 291 5.28 -5.75 -2.57
C PRO A 291 4.38 -5.26 -1.42
N VAL A 292 4.97 -4.52 -0.48
CA VAL A 292 4.28 -3.83 0.62
C VAL A 292 3.84 -2.42 0.24
N CYS A 293 4.40 -1.88 -0.83
CA CYS A 293 4.12 -0.56 -1.38
C CYS A 293 4.12 -0.63 -2.91
N SER A 294 3.28 0.15 -3.57
CA SER A 294 3.31 0.36 -5.01
C SER A 294 2.83 1.76 -5.36
N GLY A 295 3.42 2.36 -6.39
CA GLY A 295 3.08 3.71 -6.82
C GLY A 295 3.65 4.05 -8.20
N GLY A 296 3.40 5.28 -8.63
CA GLY A 296 3.91 5.82 -9.89
C GLY A 296 3.09 7.00 -10.39
N ARG A 297 3.42 7.47 -11.60
CA ARG A 297 2.81 8.60 -12.29
C ARG A 297 1.68 8.16 -13.21
N TYR A 298 0.54 8.88 -13.18
CA TYR A 298 -0.68 8.54 -13.93
C TYR A 298 -1.40 9.80 -14.44
N ASP A 299 -0.80 10.50 -15.37
CA ASP A 299 -1.22 11.84 -15.84
C ASP A 299 -2.56 11.86 -16.60
N ASN A 300 -3.03 10.70 -17.09
CA ASN A 300 -4.25 10.62 -17.90
C ASN A 300 -5.54 10.48 -17.08
N LEU A 301 -5.44 10.12 -15.78
CA LEU A 301 -6.62 9.78 -14.98
C LEU A 301 -7.57 10.95 -14.79
N LEU A 302 -7.05 12.13 -14.42
CA LEU A 302 -7.89 13.30 -14.13
C LEU A 302 -8.61 13.85 -15.36
N THR A 303 -8.10 13.55 -16.57
CA THR A 303 -8.77 13.89 -17.82
C THR A 303 -10.14 13.25 -17.94
N GLN A 304 -10.31 12.02 -17.42
CA GLN A 304 -11.58 11.30 -17.42
C GLN A 304 -12.64 11.99 -16.54
N PHE A 305 -12.22 12.80 -15.57
CA PHE A 305 -13.09 13.59 -14.70
C PHE A 305 -13.19 15.07 -15.12
N GLY A 306 -12.66 15.45 -16.29
CA GLY A 306 -12.78 16.80 -16.85
C GLY A 306 -11.86 17.87 -16.25
N ARG A 307 -10.84 17.49 -15.47
CA ARG A 307 -9.79 18.38 -14.95
C ARG A 307 -8.40 17.80 -15.22
N PRO A 308 -7.88 17.89 -16.46
CA PRO A 308 -6.57 17.37 -16.79
C PRO A 308 -5.48 17.92 -15.87
N ALA A 309 -4.69 17.05 -15.27
CA ALA A 309 -3.53 17.42 -14.47
C ALA A 309 -2.59 16.22 -14.34
N PRO A 310 -1.27 16.42 -14.31
CA PRO A 310 -0.32 15.37 -13.96
C PRO A 310 -0.53 14.94 -12.52
N ALA A 311 -0.30 13.65 -12.25
CA ALA A 311 -0.44 13.12 -10.91
C ALA A 311 0.51 11.96 -10.66
N THR A 312 0.98 11.86 -9.41
CA THR A 312 1.83 10.78 -8.92
C THR A 312 1.42 10.43 -7.49
N GLY A 313 1.54 9.17 -7.09
CA GLY A 313 1.12 8.74 -5.76
C GLY A 313 1.56 7.32 -5.43
N PHE A 314 1.26 6.88 -4.22
CA PHE A 314 1.51 5.50 -3.81
C PHE A 314 0.46 4.99 -2.83
N ALA A 315 0.39 3.67 -2.73
CA ALA A 315 -0.38 2.95 -1.73
C ALA A 315 0.51 1.95 -0.97
N LEU A 316 0.50 2.04 0.35
CA LEU A 316 0.99 1.00 1.26
C LEU A 316 -0.08 -0.07 1.42
N LYS A 317 0.32 -1.33 1.36
CA LYS A 317 -0.55 -2.50 1.64
C LYS A 317 -0.47 -2.82 3.13
N THR A 318 -1.28 -2.15 3.94
CA THR A 318 -1.19 -2.15 5.41
C THR A 318 -1.29 -3.56 6.01
N ASN A 319 -2.10 -4.45 5.40
CA ASN A 319 -2.18 -5.85 5.81
C ASN A 319 -0.84 -6.58 5.70
N ARG A 320 -0.11 -6.36 4.60
CA ARG A 320 1.21 -6.97 4.39
C ARG A 320 2.27 -6.38 5.31
N ILE A 321 2.19 -5.07 5.56
CA ILE A 321 3.05 -4.42 6.56
C ILE A 321 2.80 -5.04 7.93
N LEU A 322 1.54 -5.29 8.31
CA LEU A 322 1.21 -5.97 9.57
C LEU A 322 1.89 -7.36 9.67
N GLU A 323 1.95 -8.14 8.59
CA GLU A 323 2.62 -9.45 8.58
C GLU A 323 4.13 -9.33 8.87
N VAL A 324 4.77 -8.27 8.37
CA VAL A 324 6.19 -7.98 8.61
C VAL A 324 6.43 -7.53 10.06
N VAL A 325 5.66 -6.53 10.54
CA VAL A 325 5.89 -5.93 11.86
C VAL A 325 5.31 -6.76 13.00
N SER A 326 4.37 -7.68 12.75
CA SER A 326 3.77 -8.54 13.78
C SER A 326 4.78 -9.48 14.43
N LYS A 327 5.88 -9.76 13.75
CA LYS A 327 7.02 -10.53 14.30
C LYS A 327 7.82 -9.76 15.35
N GLN A 328 7.59 -8.44 15.51
CA GLN A 328 8.30 -7.61 16.48
C GLN A 328 7.57 -7.63 17.83
N PRO A 329 8.29 -7.63 18.98
CA PRO A 329 7.69 -7.51 20.29
C PRO A 329 6.90 -6.20 20.41
N THR A 330 5.65 -6.29 20.85
CA THR A 330 4.82 -5.11 21.13
C THR A 330 4.77 -4.92 22.63
N GLN A 331 4.98 -3.71 23.11
CA GLN A 331 4.76 -3.38 24.50
C GLN A 331 3.25 -3.35 24.74
N ALA A 332 2.74 -4.38 25.43
CA ALA A 332 1.34 -4.43 25.79
C ALA A 332 1.04 -3.36 26.85
N PRO A 333 -0.13 -2.70 26.78
CA PRO A 333 -0.52 -1.74 27.81
C PRO A 333 -0.62 -2.45 29.17
N GLU A 334 -0.24 -1.71 30.22
CA GLU A 334 -0.32 -2.22 31.59
C GLU A 334 -1.78 -2.44 31.98
N ARG A 335 -2.13 -3.66 32.35
CA ARG A 335 -3.49 -4.01 32.81
C ARG A 335 -3.55 -4.05 34.31
N LEU A 336 -4.54 -3.35 34.89
CA LEU A 336 -4.88 -3.37 36.31
C LEU A 336 -6.28 -3.95 36.48
N LEU A 337 -6.48 -4.71 37.54
CA LEU A 337 -7.79 -5.23 37.93
C LEU A 337 -8.19 -4.65 39.29
N ILE A 338 -9.37 -4.07 39.40
CA ILE A 338 -9.96 -3.67 40.65
C ILE A 338 -11.10 -4.66 40.97
N THR A 339 -10.98 -5.40 42.04
CA THR A 339 -12.09 -6.20 42.56
C THR A 339 -12.79 -5.49 43.69
N TYR A 340 -14.13 -5.61 43.77
CA TYR A 340 -14.91 -4.86 44.73
C TYR A 340 -16.17 -5.64 45.17
N THR A 341 -16.72 -5.31 46.34
CA THR A 341 -18.04 -5.74 46.81
C THR A 341 -19.14 -4.74 46.44
N ALA A 342 -20.40 -5.10 46.64
CA ALA A 342 -21.51 -4.15 46.43
C ALA A 342 -21.38 -2.91 47.33
N ALA A 343 -20.80 -3.01 48.51
CA ALA A 343 -20.59 -1.93 49.47
C ALA A 343 -19.46 -0.97 49.03
N SER A 344 -18.36 -1.49 48.47
CA SER A 344 -17.20 -0.68 48.02
C SER A 344 -17.29 -0.22 46.56
N ARG A 345 -18.45 -0.38 45.88
CA ARG A 345 -18.65 -0.06 44.48
C ARG A 345 -18.29 1.38 44.11
N ALA A 346 -18.73 2.35 44.90
CA ALA A 346 -18.49 3.77 44.62
C ALA A 346 -16.99 4.11 44.67
N GLU A 347 -16.28 3.57 45.65
CA GLU A 347 -14.82 3.71 45.81
C GLU A 347 -14.07 3.06 44.63
N ALA A 348 -14.45 1.83 44.26
CA ALA A 348 -13.85 1.11 43.15
C ALA A 348 -13.96 1.88 41.82
N PHE A 349 -15.13 2.46 41.56
CA PHE A 349 -15.34 3.21 40.32
C PHE A 349 -14.65 4.57 40.31
N ALA A 350 -14.55 5.24 41.49
CA ALA A 350 -13.74 6.45 41.64
C ALA A 350 -12.26 6.15 41.37
N LYS A 351 -11.73 5.08 41.96
CA LYS A 351 -10.35 4.64 41.76
C LYS A 351 -10.08 4.22 40.30
N ALA A 352 -11.00 3.50 39.68
CA ALA A 352 -10.89 3.13 38.27
C ALA A 352 -10.86 4.35 37.36
N LYS A 353 -11.69 5.38 37.65
CA LYS A 353 -11.70 6.65 36.89
C LYS A 353 -10.37 7.39 37.02
N GLU A 354 -9.83 7.48 38.22
CA GLU A 354 -8.53 8.08 38.47
C GLU A 354 -7.42 7.39 37.67
N LEU A 355 -7.31 6.07 37.78
CA LEU A 355 -6.27 5.28 37.10
C LEU A 355 -6.41 5.29 35.57
N ARG A 356 -7.63 5.35 35.01
CA ARG A 356 -7.89 5.44 33.57
C ARG A 356 -7.51 6.80 32.99
N SER A 357 -7.31 7.83 33.81
CA SER A 357 -6.80 9.13 33.32
C SER A 357 -5.29 9.13 33.03
N GLY A 358 -4.57 8.10 33.49
CA GLY A 358 -3.16 7.88 33.14
C GLY A 358 -2.98 7.31 31.73
N GLU A 359 -1.93 7.71 31.04
CA GLU A 359 -1.60 7.16 29.71
C GLU A 359 -1.11 5.71 29.80
N GLY A 360 -1.50 4.87 28.85
CA GLY A 360 -1.00 3.50 28.70
C GLY A 360 -1.51 2.49 29.71
N VAL A 361 -2.51 2.83 30.54
CA VAL A 361 -3.07 1.98 31.58
C VAL A 361 -4.49 1.51 31.20
N MET A 362 -4.72 0.20 31.25
CA MET A 362 -6.03 -0.42 31.11
C MET A 362 -6.54 -0.86 32.47
N VAL A 363 -7.71 -0.39 32.91
CA VAL A 363 -8.28 -0.73 34.21
C VAL A 363 -9.60 -1.47 34.03
N GLU A 364 -9.64 -2.72 34.46
CA GLU A 364 -10.86 -3.53 34.56
C GLU A 364 -11.41 -3.48 35.98
N THR A 365 -12.75 -3.57 36.11
CA THR A 365 -13.43 -3.65 37.40
C THR A 365 -14.25 -4.91 37.46
N ARG A 366 -14.22 -5.62 38.60
CA ARG A 366 -14.96 -6.88 38.77
C ARG A 366 -15.64 -6.97 40.15
N LEU A 367 -16.95 -7.16 40.13
CA LEU A 367 -17.70 -7.45 41.34
C LEU A 367 -17.40 -8.89 41.82
N THR A 368 -17.05 -9.04 43.08
CA THR A 368 -16.87 -10.35 43.75
C THR A 368 -17.59 -10.33 45.08
N PRO A 369 -18.03 -11.51 45.63
CA PRO A 369 -18.81 -11.54 46.84
C PRO A 369 -18.10 -10.92 48.05
N ASP A 370 -16.80 -11.09 48.14
CA ASP A 370 -15.95 -10.64 49.26
C ASP A 370 -14.84 -9.65 48.85
N GLY A 371 -14.91 -9.09 47.67
CA GLY A 371 -13.88 -8.18 47.11
C GLY A 371 -12.60 -8.89 46.70
N LYS A 372 -12.49 -10.23 46.88
CA LYS A 372 -11.29 -11.02 46.60
C LYS A 372 -11.39 -11.82 45.31
N ILE A 373 -10.26 -12.15 44.73
CA ILE A 373 -10.17 -13.02 43.55
C ILE A 373 -8.94 -13.92 43.67
N GLU A 374 -9.10 -15.17 43.27
CA GLU A 374 -7.94 -16.06 43.16
C GLU A 374 -7.08 -15.64 41.96
N ALA A 375 -5.84 -15.34 42.27
CA ALA A 375 -4.85 -14.94 41.27
C ALA A 375 -3.58 -15.76 41.42
N VAL A 376 -3.06 -16.22 40.30
CA VAL A 376 -1.77 -16.94 40.28
C VAL A 376 -0.68 -15.94 39.91
N ARG A 377 0.37 -15.83 40.73
CA ARG A 377 1.55 -15.03 40.39
C ARG A 377 2.19 -15.59 39.12
N SER A 378 2.44 -14.68 38.13
CA SER A 378 3.04 -15.02 36.87
C SER A 378 4.26 -14.12 36.66
N GLY A 379 5.49 -14.69 36.84
CA GLY A 379 6.73 -13.94 36.74
C GLY A 379 6.97 -12.91 37.85
N ASP A 380 7.92 -12.00 37.67
CA ASP A 380 8.45 -11.17 38.75
C ASP A 380 7.54 -10.04 39.27
N ALA A 381 6.45 -9.70 38.57
CA ALA A 381 5.57 -8.63 39.00
C ALA A 381 4.19 -8.65 38.32
N SER A 382 3.59 -9.81 38.05
CA SER A 382 2.27 -9.88 37.42
C SER A 382 1.39 -10.99 38.01
N PHE A 383 0.08 -10.83 37.82
CA PHE A 383 -0.94 -11.75 38.33
C PHE A 383 -1.77 -12.29 37.16
N ARG A 384 -2.09 -13.58 37.18
CA ARG A 384 -2.94 -14.22 36.18
C ARG A 384 -4.30 -14.55 36.76
N VAL A 385 -5.36 -14.03 36.14
CA VAL A 385 -6.74 -14.28 36.51
C VAL A 385 -7.53 -14.71 35.27
N ASN A 386 -8.09 -15.92 35.28
CA ASN A 386 -8.86 -16.47 34.15
C ASN A 386 -8.13 -16.36 32.79
N GLY A 387 -6.81 -16.61 32.77
CA GLY A 387 -6.02 -16.56 31.56
C GLY A 387 -5.52 -15.15 31.16
N VAL A 388 -5.99 -14.08 31.80
CA VAL A 388 -5.56 -12.70 31.58
C VAL A 388 -4.47 -12.34 32.59
N THR A 389 -3.41 -11.68 32.08
CA THR A 389 -2.30 -11.18 32.90
C THR A 389 -2.54 -9.72 33.27
N TYR A 390 -2.44 -9.42 34.58
CA TYR A 390 -2.55 -8.07 35.14
C TYR A 390 -1.22 -7.69 35.80
N LYS A 391 -0.83 -6.44 35.69
CA LYS A 391 0.34 -5.89 36.40
C LYS A 391 0.05 -5.83 37.89
N ASP A 392 -1.17 -5.44 38.28
CA ASP A 392 -1.57 -5.36 39.69
C ASP A 392 -3.07 -5.64 39.85
N ILE A 393 -3.45 -6.07 41.06
CA ILE A 393 -4.84 -6.33 41.48
C ILE A 393 -5.13 -5.55 42.75
N ILE A 394 -6.00 -4.54 42.65
CA ILE A 394 -6.50 -3.75 43.77
C ILE A 394 -7.78 -4.38 44.29
N GLN A 395 -7.77 -4.85 45.55
CA GLN A 395 -8.92 -5.49 46.19
C GLN A 395 -9.58 -4.53 47.16
N LEU A 396 -10.87 -4.22 46.90
CA LEU A 396 -11.68 -3.33 47.73
C LEU A 396 -12.86 -4.17 48.28
N GLY A 397 -12.70 -4.57 49.54
CA GLY A 397 -13.63 -5.42 50.25
C GLY A 397 -14.50 -4.71 51.23
#